data_6065eefc5698ad47ed352c8b5965dd46
#
_entry.id   6065eefc5698ad47ed352c8b5965dd46
#
_cell.length_a   1.000
_cell.length_b   1.000
_cell.length_c   1.000
_cell.angle_alpha   90.00
_cell.angle_beta   90.00
_cell.angle_gamma   90.00
#
_symmetry.space_group_name_H-M   'P 1'
#
loop_
_entity.id
_entity.type
_entity.pdbx_description
1 polymer ?
#
loop_
_entity_poly.entity_id
_entity_poly.type
_entity_poly.pdbx_seq_one_letter_code
_entity_poly.pdbx_strand_id
1 'polypeptide(L)'
;MTRRAGFGLSRELWLIEAGIFLNMLGYGAVLPFEVIYLHDGRGFSLGVAGLVVGALTGVAVVAAPFAGPVIDRHGARVTAVGAGAALAAGYGGLAFCRSPAQAFAAAALAGAGNGGLSPAQSTLTATLVTAGMRHRATAVSRVATNAGIGIGGAVGGLVAAYGLAGFVVLFLANAVTYLCYVCVLAILVHDSARPDRINGGYRTVLRDRACVHLGVTTVAMTAVGWGVFTWLLPPYARNGIGISARLVGLLLLANAAAVVLAHVPVARFAEGRRRVAMMAVAALLFAGACVLVVAAGHTGRIAYAELVTAVVIVGIGECFFTATLMPLVADLAPSALRGRYMASIGLCWWVGLAVAPTLGLPLLGRSAAAAFIAAAALAASAGVSALALDRSLPDLSRVTPRPGGSAENRGTA
;
A
#
# COMPACT_ATOMS: atom_id res chain seq x y z
N MET A 1 34.42 -6.04 -8.12
CA MET A 1 33.71 -7.27 -8.59
C MET A 1 32.74 -7.70 -7.50
N THR A 2 31.48 -7.33 -7.59
CA THR A 2 30.43 -7.72 -6.64
C THR A 2 30.09 -9.19 -6.86
N ARG A 3 30.23 -10.04 -5.83
CA ARG A 3 29.82 -11.45 -5.88
C ARG A 3 28.33 -11.53 -6.18
N ARG A 4 27.95 -12.12 -7.32
CA ARG A 4 26.56 -12.38 -7.68
C ARG A 4 26.04 -13.53 -6.82
N ALA A 5 25.00 -13.26 -6.02
CA ALA A 5 24.22 -14.27 -5.31
C ALA A 5 23.11 -14.83 -6.22
N GLY A 6 22.26 -15.73 -5.73
CA GLY A 6 21.18 -16.34 -6.52
C GLY A 6 20.34 -15.32 -7.29
N PHE A 7 19.74 -15.72 -8.41
CA PHE A 7 19.03 -14.88 -9.40
C PHE A 7 19.89 -13.81 -10.10
N GLY A 8 21.24 -13.79 -9.93
CA GLY A 8 22.12 -12.80 -10.53
C GLY A 8 22.09 -11.40 -9.92
N LEU A 9 21.44 -11.24 -8.75
CA LEU A 9 21.36 -10.00 -8.00
C LEU A 9 22.61 -9.79 -7.13
N SER A 10 22.97 -8.52 -6.84
CA SER A 10 24.11 -8.21 -5.97
C SER A 10 23.82 -8.57 -4.50
N ARG A 11 24.88 -8.82 -3.72
CA ARG A 11 24.75 -9.06 -2.28
C ARG A 11 24.10 -7.89 -1.55
N GLU A 12 24.40 -6.67 -1.95
CA GLU A 12 23.82 -5.45 -1.38
C GLU A 12 22.31 -5.40 -1.59
N LEU A 13 21.85 -5.78 -2.79
CA LEU A 13 20.42 -5.83 -3.08
C LEU A 13 19.70 -6.88 -2.22
N TRP A 14 20.30 -8.07 -2.02
CA TRP A 14 19.72 -9.09 -1.14
C TRP A 14 19.64 -8.62 0.32
N LEU A 15 20.61 -7.84 0.79
CA LEU A 15 20.55 -7.25 2.13
C LEU A 15 19.43 -6.21 2.26
N ILE A 16 19.23 -5.40 1.23
CA ILE A 16 18.10 -4.44 1.18
C ILE A 16 16.76 -5.20 1.17
N GLU A 17 16.62 -6.23 0.35
CA GLU A 17 15.40 -7.02 0.26
C GLU A 17 15.09 -7.79 1.57
N ALA A 18 16.11 -8.34 2.21
CA ALA A 18 15.97 -8.96 3.54
C ALA A 18 15.56 -7.92 4.60
N GLY A 19 16.12 -6.71 4.52
CA GLY A 19 15.74 -5.59 5.37
C GLY A 19 14.30 -5.13 5.11
N ILE A 20 13.86 -5.08 3.85
CA ILE A 20 12.48 -4.80 3.48
C ILE A 20 11.54 -5.87 4.03
N PHE A 21 11.88 -7.16 3.87
CA PHE A 21 11.08 -8.25 4.42
C PHE A 21 10.92 -8.14 5.94
N LEU A 22 12.03 -7.94 6.68
CA LEU A 22 12.01 -7.79 8.15
C LEU A 22 11.18 -6.58 8.57
N ASN A 23 11.32 -5.46 7.87
CA ASN A 23 10.58 -4.25 8.12
C ASN A 23 9.06 -4.44 7.84
N MET A 24 8.72 -5.09 6.72
CA MET A 24 7.33 -5.39 6.38
C MET A 24 6.70 -6.43 7.32
N LEU A 25 7.50 -7.32 7.91
CA LEU A 25 7.04 -8.23 8.95
C LEU A 25 6.66 -7.46 10.24
N GLY A 26 7.49 -6.53 10.68
CA GLY A 26 7.16 -5.65 11.80
C GLY A 26 5.94 -4.76 11.53
N TYR A 27 5.89 -4.13 10.36
CA TYR A 27 4.76 -3.31 9.92
C TYR A 27 3.46 -4.13 9.82
N GLY A 28 3.50 -5.31 9.19
CA GLY A 28 2.35 -6.21 9.07
C GLY A 28 1.83 -6.69 10.43
N ALA A 29 2.72 -6.85 11.41
CA ALA A 29 2.32 -7.24 12.77
C ALA A 29 1.54 -6.13 13.50
N VAL A 30 1.76 -4.87 13.17
CA VAL A 30 1.07 -3.71 13.77
C VAL A 30 -0.17 -3.32 12.96
N LEU A 31 -0.09 -3.35 11.64
CA LEU A 31 -1.04 -2.76 10.70
C LEU A 31 -2.52 -3.06 11.00
N PRO A 32 -2.97 -4.32 11.20
CA PRO A 32 -4.38 -4.62 11.46
C PRO A 32 -4.80 -4.24 12.88
N PHE A 33 -3.84 -3.97 13.77
CA PHE A 33 -4.07 -3.72 15.18
C PHE A 33 -3.91 -2.24 15.57
N GLU A 34 -3.51 -1.35 14.66
CA GLU A 34 -3.35 0.09 14.94
C GLU A 34 -4.62 0.70 15.54
N VAL A 35 -5.75 0.48 14.87
CA VAL A 35 -7.05 1.00 15.32
C VAL A 35 -7.53 0.28 16.58
N ILE A 36 -7.39 -1.04 16.65
CA ILE A 36 -7.76 -1.85 17.82
C ILE A 36 -6.95 -1.40 19.05
N TYR A 37 -5.64 -1.18 18.87
CA TYR A 37 -4.79 -0.67 19.95
C TYR A 37 -5.22 0.70 20.44
N LEU A 38 -5.50 1.64 19.53
CA LEU A 38 -5.92 2.99 19.90
C LEU A 38 -7.31 2.98 20.58
N HIS A 39 -8.21 2.13 20.11
CA HIS A 39 -9.57 2.03 20.65
C HIS A 39 -9.63 1.19 21.91
N ASP A 40 -9.30 -0.12 21.84
CA ASP A 40 -9.45 -1.06 22.94
C ASP A 40 -8.31 -0.92 23.96
N GLY A 41 -7.08 -0.65 23.50
CA GLY A 41 -5.90 -0.55 24.35
C GLY A 41 -5.74 0.80 25.03
N ARG A 42 -6.08 1.91 24.35
CA ARG A 42 -5.91 3.28 24.84
C ARG A 42 -7.22 4.00 25.16
N GLY A 43 -8.37 3.40 24.85
CA GLY A 43 -9.69 3.95 25.16
C GLY A 43 -10.10 5.13 24.28
N PHE A 44 -9.47 5.35 23.14
CA PHE A 44 -9.86 6.42 22.23
C PHE A 44 -11.12 6.04 21.46
N SER A 45 -11.98 7.00 21.13
CA SER A 45 -13.10 6.72 20.24
C SER A 45 -12.62 6.27 18.86
N LEU A 46 -13.42 5.48 18.14
CA LEU A 46 -13.08 5.07 16.77
C LEU A 46 -12.82 6.27 15.84
N GLY A 47 -13.53 7.38 16.05
CA GLY A 47 -13.30 8.61 15.31
C GLY A 47 -11.91 9.20 15.56
N VAL A 48 -11.46 9.26 16.83
CA VAL A 48 -10.11 9.73 17.19
C VAL A 48 -9.06 8.76 16.65
N ALA A 49 -9.25 7.44 16.80
CA ALA A 49 -8.34 6.43 16.26
C ALA A 49 -8.20 6.57 14.73
N GLY A 50 -9.33 6.79 14.04
CA GLY A 50 -9.35 7.02 12.59
C GLY A 50 -8.61 8.28 12.18
N LEU A 51 -8.78 9.37 12.92
CA LEU A 51 -8.07 10.62 12.66
C LEU A 51 -6.56 10.49 12.92
N VAL A 52 -6.14 9.73 13.94
CA VAL A 52 -4.71 9.46 14.20
C VAL A 52 -4.08 8.68 13.06
N VAL A 53 -4.71 7.59 12.62
CA VAL A 53 -4.24 6.81 11.46
C VAL A 53 -4.34 7.63 10.16
N GLY A 54 -5.40 8.42 10.02
CA GLY A 54 -5.55 9.38 8.93
C GLY A 54 -4.46 10.45 8.91
N ALA A 55 -4.02 10.92 10.08
CA ALA A 55 -2.89 11.85 10.18
C ALA A 55 -1.57 11.20 9.78
N LEU A 56 -1.33 9.94 10.14
CA LEU A 56 -0.15 9.19 9.70
C LEU A 56 -0.09 9.14 8.17
N THR A 57 -1.17 8.71 7.53
CA THR A 57 -1.23 8.61 6.06
C THR A 57 -1.30 9.97 5.38
N GLY A 58 -2.01 10.94 5.95
CA GLY A 58 -2.11 12.30 5.44
C GLY A 58 -0.80 13.08 5.49
N VAL A 59 -0.03 12.95 6.58
CA VAL A 59 1.31 13.55 6.67
C VAL A 59 2.26 12.89 5.67
N ALA A 60 2.14 11.57 5.41
CA ALA A 60 2.91 10.91 4.37
C ALA A 60 2.62 11.50 2.98
N VAL A 61 1.35 11.80 2.68
CA VAL A 61 0.94 12.50 1.43
C VAL A 61 1.63 13.84 1.29
N VAL A 62 1.65 14.63 2.38
CA VAL A 62 2.28 15.95 2.38
C VAL A 62 3.81 15.84 2.30
N ALA A 63 4.42 14.88 2.99
CA ALA A 63 5.87 14.71 3.03
C ALA A 63 6.46 14.14 1.74
N ALA A 64 5.74 13.29 1.01
CA ALA A 64 6.23 12.61 -0.18
C ALA A 64 6.76 13.56 -1.29
N PRO A 65 6.11 14.68 -1.63
CA PRO A 65 6.64 15.63 -2.61
C PRO A 65 7.98 16.28 -2.21
N PHE A 66 8.24 16.38 -0.91
CA PHE A 66 9.49 16.95 -0.40
C PHE A 66 10.64 15.93 -0.37
N ALA A 67 10.33 14.64 -0.47
CA ALA A 67 11.36 13.59 -0.48
C ALA A 67 12.31 13.73 -1.69
N GLY A 68 11.80 14.07 -2.88
CA GLY A 68 12.61 14.26 -4.08
C GLY A 68 13.72 15.31 -3.88
N PRO A 69 13.38 16.57 -3.56
CA PRO A 69 14.39 17.60 -3.25
C PRO A 69 15.37 17.22 -2.14
N VAL A 70 14.93 16.48 -1.12
CA VAL A 70 15.80 16.00 -0.04
C VAL A 70 16.77 14.94 -0.54
N ILE A 71 16.29 13.99 -1.36
CA ILE A 71 17.11 12.97 -2.02
C ILE A 71 18.15 13.61 -2.94
N ASP A 72 17.74 14.60 -3.74
CA ASP A 72 18.64 15.32 -4.66
C ASP A 72 19.75 16.08 -3.92
N ARG A 73 19.44 16.60 -2.73
CA ARG A 73 20.37 17.41 -1.94
C ARG A 73 21.29 16.55 -1.05
N HIS A 74 20.75 15.56 -0.37
CA HIS A 74 21.44 14.79 0.68
C HIS A 74 21.74 13.34 0.28
N GLY A 75 21.17 12.86 -0.84
CA GLY A 75 21.29 11.47 -1.29
C GLY A 75 20.15 10.58 -0.78
N ALA A 76 19.91 9.50 -1.51
CA ALA A 76 18.81 8.56 -1.19
C ALA A 76 19.06 7.81 0.11
N ARG A 77 20.32 7.44 0.40
CA ARG A 77 20.70 6.75 1.63
C ARG A 77 20.42 7.59 2.87
N VAL A 78 20.90 8.84 2.91
CA VAL A 78 20.71 9.74 4.06
C VAL A 78 19.23 10.00 4.30
N THR A 79 18.47 10.20 3.22
CA THR A 79 17.01 10.38 3.28
C THR A 79 16.31 9.14 3.85
N ALA A 80 16.69 7.93 3.38
CA ALA A 80 16.11 6.67 3.88
C ALA A 80 16.43 6.42 5.36
N VAL A 81 17.66 6.73 5.80
CA VAL A 81 18.08 6.61 7.20
C VAL A 81 17.28 7.58 8.09
N GLY A 82 17.17 8.86 7.70
CA GLY A 82 16.39 9.84 8.46
C GLY A 82 14.89 9.48 8.51
N ALA A 83 14.33 9.05 7.38
CA ALA A 83 12.93 8.63 7.29
C ALA A 83 12.65 7.37 8.12
N GLY A 84 13.54 6.38 8.08
CA GLY A 84 13.44 5.17 8.90
C GLY A 84 13.56 5.46 10.40
N ALA A 85 14.44 6.38 10.79
CA ALA A 85 14.55 6.84 12.18
C ALA A 85 13.28 7.56 12.65
N ALA A 86 12.66 8.39 11.81
CA ALA A 86 11.38 9.03 12.10
C ALA A 86 10.25 7.99 12.28
N LEU A 87 10.22 6.94 11.45
CA LEU A 87 9.28 5.82 11.59
C LEU A 87 9.49 5.08 12.90
N ALA A 88 10.73 4.75 13.24
CA ALA A 88 11.06 4.08 14.50
C ALA A 88 10.62 4.91 15.71
N ALA A 89 10.93 6.22 15.71
CA ALA A 89 10.52 7.13 16.78
C ALA A 89 8.99 7.31 16.83
N GLY A 90 8.32 7.40 15.68
CA GLY A 90 6.86 7.51 15.59
C GLY A 90 6.14 6.27 16.15
N TYR A 91 6.50 5.07 15.69
CA TYR A 91 5.90 3.83 16.19
C TYR A 91 6.27 3.57 17.66
N GLY A 92 7.52 3.88 18.08
CA GLY A 92 7.92 3.84 19.47
C GLY A 92 7.11 4.82 20.34
N GLY A 93 6.84 6.04 19.83
CA GLY A 93 5.97 7.02 20.49
C GLY A 93 4.53 6.55 20.60
N LEU A 94 3.98 5.91 19.55
CA LEU A 94 2.65 5.32 19.61
C LEU A 94 2.54 4.23 20.68
N ALA A 95 3.60 3.42 20.89
CA ALA A 95 3.62 2.37 21.92
C ALA A 95 3.33 2.91 23.34
N PHE A 96 3.68 4.17 23.61
CA PHE A 96 3.56 4.78 24.94
C PHE A 96 2.55 5.93 25.01
N CYS A 97 1.83 6.24 23.93
CA CYS A 97 0.87 7.34 23.94
C CYS A 97 -0.24 7.11 24.97
N ARG A 98 -0.56 8.16 25.75
CA ARG A 98 -1.61 8.17 26.76
C ARG A 98 -2.70 9.19 26.47
N SER A 99 -2.47 10.09 25.54
CA SER A 99 -3.42 11.11 25.12
C SER A 99 -3.53 11.17 23.59
N PRO A 100 -4.67 11.63 23.05
CA PRO A 100 -4.80 11.85 21.62
C PRO A 100 -3.70 12.74 21.03
N ALA A 101 -3.31 13.81 21.71
CA ALA A 101 -2.26 14.73 21.25
C ALA A 101 -0.90 14.02 21.05
N GLN A 102 -0.53 13.14 22.00
CA GLN A 102 0.69 12.32 21.86
C GLN A 102 0.57 11.34 20.69
N ALA A 103 -0.60 10.71 20.52
CA ALA A 103 -0.84 9.79 19.40
C ALA A 103 -0.77 10.52 18.05
N PHE A 104 -1.35 11.72 17.93
CA PHE A 104 -1.24 12.55 16.72
C PHE A 104 0.21 12.96 16.42
N ALA A 105 0.98 13.40 17.44
CA ALA A 105 2.38 13.77 17.25
C ALA A 105 3.23 12.58 16.77
N ALA A 106 3.06 11.42 17.41
CA ALA A 106 3.75 10.19 17.03
C ALA A 106 3.35 9.70 15.62
N ALA A 107 2.05 9.74 15.30
CA ALA A 107 1.54 9.39 13.99
C ALA A 107 2.04 10.35 12.91
N ALA A 108 2.09 11.65 13.17
CA ALA A 108 2.63 12.63 12.24
C ALA A 108 4.12 12.39 11.96
N LEU A 109 4.90 12.05 13.00
CA LEU A 109 6.31 11.71 12.84
C LEU A 109 6.50 10.43 12.00
N ALA A 110 5.71 9.38 12.27
CA ALA A 110 5.70 8.16 11.46
C ALA A 110 5.28 8.45 10.00
N GLY A 111 4.27 9.30 9.81
CA GLY A 111 3.80 9.73 8.49
C GLY A 111 4.88 10.46 7.69
N ALA A 112 5.60 11.38 8.32
CA ALA A 112 6.73 12.07 7.68
C ALA A 112 7.82 11.07 7.24
N GLY A 113 8.12 10.08 8.09
CA GLY A 113 9.02 8.98 7.75
C GLY A 113 8.52 8.15 6.56
N ASN A 114 7.24 7.77 6.54
CA ASN A 114 6.64 7.01 5.43
C ASN A 114 6.73 7.75 4.09
N GLY A 115 6.42 9.05 4.09
CA GLY A 115 6.51 9.88 2.89
C GLY A 115 7.93 9.98 2.32
N GLY A 116 8.96 9.90 3.18
CA GLY A 116 10.37 9.95 2.78
C GLY A 116 10.96 8.60 2.41
N LEU A 117 10.60 7.54 3.12
CA LEU A 117 11.25 6.22 3.00
C LEU A 117 11.00 5.57 1.64
N SER A 118 9.74 5.52 1.18
CA SER A 118 9.36 4.84 -0.06
C SER A 118 10.06 5.41 -1.31
N PRO A 119 10.09 6.74 -1.56
CA PRO A 119 10.85 7.31 -2.67
C PRO A 119 12.36 7.04 -2.56
N ALA A 120 12.91 7.13 -1.34
CA ALA A 120 14.34 6.88 -1.11
C ALA A 120 14.72 5.43 -1.39
N GLN A 121 13.93 4.46 -0.93
CA GLN A 121 14.10 3.03 -1.23
C GLN A 121 14.02 2.75 -2.74
N SER A 122 13.02 3.33 -3.42
CA SER A 122 12.86 3.18 -4.86
C SER A 122 14.08 3.70 -5.62
N THR A 123 14.64 4.83 -5.19
CA THR A 123 15.86 5.41 -5.78
C THR A 123 17.08 4.52 -5.52
N LEU A 124 17.27 4.02 -4.30
CA LEU A 124 18.36 3.09 -3.96
C LEU A 124 18.29 1.82 -4.80
N THR A 125 17.12 1.19 -4.87
CA THR A 125 16.92 -0.02 -5.68
C THR A 125 17.21 0.24 -7.16
N ALA A 126 16.74 1.38 -7.70
CA ALA A 126 16.93 1.73 -9.11
C ALA A 126 18.41 1.96 -9.47
N THR A 127 19.23 2.44 -8.52
CA THR A 127 20.66 2.70 -8.72
C THR A 127 21.53 1.45 -8.56
N LEU A 128 21.12 0.51 -7.71
CA LEU A 128 21.86 -0.74 -7.46
C LEU A 128 21.57 -1.85 -8.49
N VAL A 129 20.53 -1.67 -9.32
CA VAL A 129 20.07 -2.68 -10.28
C VAL A 129 20.29 -2.21 -11.71
N THR A 130 20.99 -3.03 -12.51
CA THR A 130 21.11 -2.79 -13.96
C THR A 130 19.74 -2.86 -14.65
N ALA A 131 19.57 -2.12 -15.75
CA ALA A 131 18.29 -1.99 -16.44
C ALA A 131 17.62 -3.35 -16.76
N GLY A 132 18.39 -4.35 -17.20
CA GLY A 132 17.89 -5.70 -17.51
C GLY A 132 17.44 -6.53 -16.29
N MET A 133 17.83 -6.14 -15.07
CA MET A 133 17.51 -6.87 -13.83
C MET A 133 16.41 -6.19 -13.00
N ARG A 134 15.96 -4.99 -13.38
CA ARG A 134 14.94 -4.21 -12.62
C ARG A 134 13.64 -5.00 -12.43
N HIS A 135 13.20 -5.71 -13.46
CA HIS A 135 11.98 -6.52 -13.37
C HIS A 135 12.08 -7.61 -12.28
N ARG A 136 13.24 -8.30 -12.21
CA ARG A 136 13.48 -9.34 -11.19
C ARG A 136 13.56 -8.74 -9.79
N ALA A 137 14.26 -7.63 -9.61
CA ALA A 137 14.34 -6.92 -8.34
C ALA A 137 12.95 -6.51 -7.84
N THR A 138 12.13 -5.88 -8.70
CA THR A 138 10.75 -5.50 -8.35
C THR A 138 9.89 -6.71 -7.95
N ALA A 139 10.06 -7.85 -8.63
CA ALA A 139 9.33 -9.07 -8.28
C ALA A 139 9.74 -9.61 -6.90
N VAL A 140 11.04 -9.62 -6.58
CA VAL A 140 11.56 -10.02 -5.27
C VAL A 140 11.04 -9.08 -4.18
N SER A 141 11.13 -7.77 -4.39
CA SER A 141 10.60 -6.76 -3.44
C SER A 141 9.11 -6.94 -3.16
N ARG A 142 8.30 -7.25 -4.18
CA ARG A 142 6.86 -7.52 -3.99
C ARG A 142 6.61 -8.77 -3.17
N VAL A 143 7.34 -9.85 -3.42
CA VAL A 143 7.24 -11.08 -2.63
C VAL A 143 7.66 -10.82 -1.19
N ALA A 144 8.79 -10.14 -0.97
CA ALA A 144 9.27 -9.78 0.35
C ALA A 144 8.25 -8.93 1.13
N THR A 145 7.67 -7.91 0.48
CA THR A 145 6.66 -7.03 1.08
C THR A 145 5.39 -7.81 1.47
N ASN A 146 4.79 -8.56 0.53
CA ASN A 146 3.52 -9.25 0.81
C ASN A 146 3.70 -10.41 1.81
N ALA A 147 4.78 -11.19 1.69
CA ALA A 147 5.10 -12.23 2.65
C ALA A 147 5.36 -11.66 4.04
N GLY A 148 6.12 -10.55 4.13
CA GLY A 148 6.37 -9.85 5.39
C GLY A 148 5.06 -9.38 6.04
N ILE A 149 4.20 -8.68 5.30
CA ILE A 149 2.91 -8.20 5.82
C ILE A 149 2.01 -9.36 6.26
N GLY A 150 1.87 -10.40 5.45
CA GLY A 150 0.99 -11.53 5.76
C GLY A 150 1.45 -12.33 6.98
N ILE A 151 2.74 -12.71 7.02
CA ILE A 151 3.35 -13.43 8.16
C ILE A 151 3.32 -12.53 9.40
N GLY A 152 3.68 -11.25 9.23
CA GLY A 152 3.62 -10.26 10.30
C GLY A 152 2.23 -10.16 10.92
N GLY A 153 1.18 -10.06 10.09
CA GLY A 153 -0.21 -10.02 10.57
C GLY A 153 -0.62 -11.24 11.39
N ALA A 154 -0.21 -12.44 10.93
CA ALA A 154 -0.47 -13.69 11.66
C ALA A 154 0.25 -13.72 13.02
N VAL A 155 1.55 -13.38 13.04
CA VAL A 155 2.35 -13.28 14.27
C VAL A 155 1.79 -12.18 15.19
N GLY A 156 1.43 -11.02 14.61
CA GLY A 156 0.80 -9.92 15.32
C GLY A 156 -0.50 -10.33 16.01
N GLY A 157 -1.32 -11.13 15.36
CA GLY A 157 -2.56 -11.68 15.95
C GLY A 157 -2.32 -12.55 17.18
N LEU A 158 -1.24 -13.34 17.18
CA LEU A 158 -0.84 -14.15 18.35
C LEU A 158 -0.41 -13.27 19.51
N VAL A 159 0.40 -12.24 19.25
CA VAL A 159 0.91 -11.32 20.29
C VAL A 159 -0.18 -10.38 20.78
N ALA A 160 -1.04 -9.86 19.88
CA ALA A 160 -2.17 -9.00 20.24
C ALA A 160 -3.19 -9.68 21.17
N ALA A 161 -3.23 -11.01 21.19
CA ALA A 161 -4.09 -11.78 22.10
C ALA A 161 -3.76 -11.56 23.58
N TYR A 162 -2.55 -11.05 23.90
CA TYR A 162 -2.15 -10.67 25.26
C TYR A 162 -2.62 -9.25 25.68
N GLY A 163 -3.53 -8.64 24.91
CA GLY A 163 -4.11 -7.33 25.22
C GLY A 163 -3.12 -6.18 25.12
N LEU A 164 -3.23 -5.19 26.01
CA LEU A 164 -2.43 -3.96 25.95
C LEU A 164 -0.91 -4.23 25.93
N ALA A 165 -0.43 -5.16 26.74
CA ALA A 165 0.99 -5.52 26.77
C ALA A 165 1.45 -6.08 25.41
N GLY A 166 0.62 -6.94 24.79
CA GLY A 166 0.87 -7.46 23.44
C GLY A 166 0.95 -6.35 22.40
N PHE A 167 0.02 -5.39 22.40
CA PHE A 167 0.06 -4.27 21.50
C PHE A 167 1.33 -3.41 21.66
N VAL A 168 1.72 -3.09 22.89
CA VAL A 168 2.96 -2.33 23.16
C VAL A 168 4.17 -3.08 22.60
N VAL A 169 4.25 -4.40 22.79
CA VAL A 169 5.32 -5.23 22.24
C VAL A 169 5.33 -5.17 20.71
N LEU A 170 4.18 -5.23 20.05
CA LEU A 170 4.07 -5.14 18.58
C LEU A 170 4.60 -3.79 18.06
N PHE A 171 4.20 -2.69 18.65
CA PHE A 171 4.65 -1.35 18.24
C PHE A 171 6.16 -1.17 18.46
N LEU A 172 6.69 -1.65 19.59
CA LEU A 172 8.13 -1.62 19.88
C LEU A 172 8.92 -2.54 18.94
N ALA A 173 8.43 -3.75 18.68
CA ALA A 173 9.06 -4.66 17.72
C ALA A 173 9.12 -4.02 16.33
N ASN A 174 8.03 -3.38 15.88
CA ASN A 174 8.03 -2.65 14.62
C ASN A 174 9.04 -1.49 14.62
N ALA A 175 9.12 -0.70 15.70
CA ALA A 175 10.12 0.35 15.83
C ALA A 175 11.56 -0.22 15.74
N VAL A 176 11.82 -1.36 16.37
CA VAL A 176 13.11 -2.07 16.30
C VAL A 176 13.40 -2.56 14.87
N THR A 177 12.42 -3.09 14.13
CA THR A 177 12.66 -3.50 12.73
C THR A 177 13.05 -2.30 11.87
N TYR A 178 12.45 -1.11 12.08
CA TYR A 178 12.89 0.12 11.41
C TYR A 178 14.31 0.52 11.80
N LEU A 179 14.69 0.43 13.08
CA LEU A 179 16.07 0.70 13.52
C LEU A 179 17.07 -0.28 12.91
N CYS A 180 16.76 -1.58 12.88
CA CYS A 180 17.58 -2.58 12.20
C CYS A 180 17.75 -2.22 10.71
N TYR A 181 16.68 -1.83 10.05
CA TYR A 181 16.73 -1.41 8.65
C TYR A 181 17.59 -0.15 8.45
N VAL A 182 17.45 0.84 9.33
CA VAL A 182 18.30 2.04 9.37
C VAL A 182 19.78 1.66 9.52
N CYS A 183 20.10 0.74 10.43
CA CYS A 183 21.48 0.25 10.60
C CYS A 183 22.02 -0.44 9.35
N VAL A 184 21.21 -1.29 8.70
CA VAL A 184 21.58 -1.93 7.42
C VAL A 184 21.88 -0.88 6.35
N LEU A 185 21.00 0.12 6.18
CA LEU A 185 21.21 1.18 5.21
C LEU A 185 22.44 2.05 5.55
N ALA A 186 22.64 2.37 6.82
CA ALA A 186 23.73 3.21 7.26
C ALA A 186 25.10 2.56 7.16
N ILE A 187 25.19 1.24 7.32
CA ILE A 187 26.47 0.53 7.38
C ILE A 187 26.82 -0.13 6.04
N LEU A 188 25.82 -0.73 5.37
CA LEU A 188 26.05 -1.64 4.26
C LEU A 188 25.74 -1.07 2.87
N VAL A 189 25.00 0.04 2.79
CA VAL A 189 24.63 0.66 1.51
C VAL A 189 25.50 1.88 1.24
N HIS A 190 26.19 1.89 0.10
CA HIS A 190 26.97 3.04 -0.32
C HIS A 190 26.08 4.03 -1.08
N ASP A 191 26.42 5.32 -0.97
CA ASP A 191 25.67 6.38 -1.69
C ASP A 191 25.85 6.20 -3.21
N SER A 192 24.75 6.24 -3.93
CA SER A 192 24.73 6.08 -5.38
C SER A 192 24.81 7.44 -6.08
N ALA A 193 25.23 7.45 -7.35
CA ALA A 193 25.25 8.63 -8.18
C ALA A 193 23.89 9.36 -8.18
N ARG A 194 23.91 10.68 -8.04
CA ARG A 194 22.71 11.51 -8.02
C ARG A 194 22.04 11.46 -9.39
N PRO A 195 20.70 11.22 -9.46
CA PRO A 195 19.99 11.29 -10.73
C PRO A 195 20.02 12.71 -11.30
N ASP A 196 20.09 12.81 -12.64
CA ASP A 196 20.02 14.08 -13.32
C ASP A 196 18.71 14.82 -13.04
N ARG A 197 18.80 16.13 -12.77
CA ARG A 197 17.63 16.98 -12.54
C ARG A 197 16.81 17.10 -13.82
N ILE A 198 15.56 16.62 -13.78
CA ILE A 198 14.62 16.78 -14.87
C ILE A 198 13.80 18.06 -14.63
N ASN A 199 14.01 19.08 -15.44
CA ASN A 199 13.22 20.31 -15.43
C ASN A 199 11.85 20.09 -16.11
N GLY A 200 10.74 20.45 -15.45
CA GLY A 200 9.39 20.46 -16.03
C GLY A 200 8.31 20.45 -14.93
N GLY A 201 7.14 21.03 -15.20
CA GLY A 201 6.11 21.28 -14.18
C GLY A 201 5.09 20.18 -13.99
N TYR A 202 4.68 19.90 -12.75
CA TYR A 202 3.48 19.13 -12.40
C TYR A 202 2.19 19.73 -13.02
N ARG A 203 2.24 21.02 -13.41
CA ARG A 203 1.10 21.70 -14.05
C ARG A 203 0.64 21.01 -15.34
N THR A 204 1.54 20.40 -16.10
CA THR A 204 1.20 19.65 -17.31
C THR A 204 0.43 18.38 -16.95
N VAL A 205 0.85 17.65 -15.92
CA VAL A 205 0.19 16.43 -15.43
C VAL A 205 -1.21 16.74 -14.92
N LEU A 206 -1.37 17.83 -14.15
CA LEU A 206 -2.67 18.28 -13.62
C LEU A 206 -3.64 18.82 -14.69
N ARG A 207 -3.13 19.16 -15.89
CA ARG A 207 -3.95 19.57 -17.03
C ARG A 207 -4.37 18.39 -17.93
N ASP A 208 -3.72 17.26 -17.79
CA ASP A 208 -4.10 16.04 -18.50
C ASP A 208 -5.35 15.43 -17.87
N ARG A 209 -6.47 15.56 -18.57
CA ARG A 209 -7.78 15.08 -18.11
C ARG A 209 -7.80 13.57 -17.87
N ALA A 210 -7.09 12.79 -18.70
CA ALA A 210 -7.02 11.34 -18.56
C ALA A 210 -6.25 10.96 -17.29
N CYS A 211 -5.12 11.64 -17.02
CA CYS A 211 -4.33 11.42 -15.81
C CYS A 211 -5.08 11.82 -14.54
N VAL A 212 -5.77 12.97 -14.55
CA VAL A 212 -6.59 13.42 -13.40
C VAL A 212 -7.74 12.46 -13.15
N HIS A 213 -8.47 12.04 -14.19
CA HIS A 213 -9.55 11.07 -14.08
C HIS A 213 -9.05 9.73 -13.50
N LEU A 214 -7.94 9.21 -14.03
CA LEU A 214 -7.29 8.01 -13.50
C LEU A 214 -6.87 8.20 -12.03
N GLY A 215 -6.36 9.37 -11.66
CA GLY A 215 -6.01 9.73 -10.29
C GLY A 215 -7.19 9.65 -9.33
N VAL A 216 -8.33 10.27 -9.69
CA VAL A 216 -9.57 10.21 -8.89
C VAL A 216 -10.07 8.77 -8.75
N THR A 217 -10.06 8.00 -9.84
CA THR A 217 -10.42 6.58 -9.81
C THR A 217 -9.47 5.80 -8.90
N THR A 218 -8.16 6.09 -8.95
CA THR A 218 -7.15 5.47 -8.08
C THR A 218 -7.41 5.76 -6.60
N VAL A 219 -7.75 7.01 -6.24
CA VAL A 219 -8.14 7.37 -4.86
C VAL A 219 -9.28 6.48 -4.36
N ALA A 220 -10.36 6.37 -5.12
CA ALA A 220 -11.53 5.58 -4.73
C ALA A 220 -11.20 4.08 -4.63
N MET A 221 -10.49 3.53 -5.62
CA MET A 221 -10.07 2.12 -5.64
C MET A 221 -9.16 1.78 -4.46
N THR A 222 -8.20 2.65 -4.14
CA THR A 222 -7.27 2.43 -3.05
C THR A 222 -7.93 2.60 -1.69
N ALA A 223 -8.83 3.57 -1.55
CA ALA A 223 -9.59 3.75 -0.32
C ALA A 223 -10.38 2.49 0.04
N VAL A 224 -11.00 1.83 -0.94
CA VAL A 224 -11.77 0.61 -0.67
C VAL A 224 -10.87 -0.63 -0.64
N GLY A 225 -10.10 -0.91 -1.68
CA GLY A 225 -9.33 -2.15 -1.82
C GLY A 225 -8.30 -2.35 -0.71
N TRP A 226 -7.61 -1.29 -0.32
CA TRP A 226 -6.61 -1.36 0.76
C TRP A 226 -7.11 -0.71 2.04
N GLY A 227 -7.62 0.53 1.97
CA GLY A 227 -7.93 1.30 3.16
C GLY A 227 -9.04 0.68 4.02
N VAL A 228 -10.16 0.28 3.44
CA VAL A 228 -11.28 -0.33 4.17
C VAL A 228 -10.86 -1.67 4.79
N PHE A 229 -10.18 -2.53 4.04
CA PHE A 229 -9.81 -3.87 4.51
C PHE A 229 -8.62 -3.85 5.47
N THR A 230 -7.80 -2.81 5.45
CA THR A 230 -6.69 -2.63 6.38
C THR A 230 -7.14 -2.03 7.72
N TRP A 231 -7.99 -1.00 7.70
CA TRP A 231 -8.29 -0.23 8.93
C TRP A 231 -9.72 -0.34 9.43
N LEU A 232 -10.73 -0.64 8.59
CA LEU A 232 -12.11 -0.79 9.04
C LEU A 232 -12.46 -2.24 9.38
N LEU A 233 -11.99 -3.19 8.56
CA LEU A 233 -12.31 -4.60 8.75
C LEU A 233 -11.80 -5.17 10.08
N PRO A 234 -10.52 -4.95 10.51
CA PRO A 234 -10.01 -5.53 11.76
C PRO A 234 -10.80 -5.11 13.01
N PRO A 235 -11.06 -3.82 13.30
CA PRO A 235 -11.85 -3.43 14.44
C PRO A 235 -13.31 -3.89 14.34
N TYR A 236 -13.91 -3.95 13.15
CA TYR A 236 -15.24 -4.49 12.95
C TYR A 236 -15.29 -6.01 13.23
N ALA A 237 -14.35 -6.76 12.71
CA ALA A 237 -14.24 -8.20 12.97
C ALA A 237 -14.07 -8.48 14.49
N ARG A 238 -13.24 -7.67 15.16
CA ARG A 238 -12.95 -7.80 16.59
C ARG A 238 -14.15 -7.42 17.45
N ASN A 239 -14.66 -6.18 17.27
CA ASN A 239 -15.61 -5.56 18.21
C ASN A 239 -17.06 -5.70 17.74
N GLY A 240 -17.31 -5.78 16.43
CA GLY A 240 -18.65 -5.96 15.87
C GLY A 240 -19.10 -7.43 15.77
N ILE A 241 -18.19 -8.31 15.36
CA ILE A 241 -18.49 -9.74 15.13
C ILE A 241 -17.98 -10.62 16.31
N GLY A 242 -16.99 -10.14 17.08
CA GLY A 242 -16.41 -10.89 18.19
C GLY A 242 -15.29 -11.86 17.81
N ILE A 243 -14.66 -11.66 16.65
CA ILE A 243 -13.55 -12.49 16.16
C ILE A 243 -12.31 -12.27 17.04
N SER A 244 -11.61 -13.35 17.40
CA SER A 244 -10.37 -13.24 18.19
C SER A 244 -9.25 -12.55 17.43
N ALA A 245 -8.33 -11.86 18.14
CA ALA A 245 -7.18 -11.19 17.53
C ALA A 245 -6.32 -12.12 16.67
N ARG A 246 -6.19 -13.40 17.07
CA ARG A 246 -5.49 -14.43 16.29
C ARG A 246 -6.12 -14.62 14.92
N LEU A 247 -7.43 -14.73 14.86
CA LEU A 247 -8.19 -14.92 13.62
C LEU A 247 -8.17 -13.65 12.76
N VAL A 248 -8.17 -12.46 13.37
CA VAL A 248 -7.97 -11.18 12.63
C VAL A 248 -6.61 -11.16 11.94
N GLY A 249 -5.53 -11.58 12.63
CA GLY A 249 -4.21 -11.69 12.00
C GLY A 249 -4.19 -12.68 10.82
N LEU A 250 -4.94 -13.78 10.90
CA LEU A 250 -5.04 -14.75 9.80
C LEU A 250 -5.81 -14.23 8.59
N LEU A 251 -6.68 -13.21 8.74
CA LEU A 251 -7.31 -12.54 7.58
C LEU A 251 -6.25 -11.85 6.70
N LEU A 252 -5.26 -11.18 7.31
CA LEU A 252 -4.15 -10.59 6.55
C LEU A 252 -3.32 -11.64 5.84
N LEU A 253 -3.03 -12.75 6.52
CA LEU A 253 -2.31 -13.86 5.89
C LEU A 253 -3.09 -14.44 4.70
N ALA A 254 -4.41 -14.61 4.84
CA ALA A 254 -5.27 -15.10 3.76
C ALA A 254 -5.29 -14.13 2.56
N ASN A 255 -5.39 -12.81 2.80
CA ASN A 255 -5.27 -11.81 1.75
C ASN A 255 -3.90 -11.88 1.06
N ALA A 256 -2.80 -11.89 1.83
CA ALA A 256 -1.45 -11.95 1.27
C ALA A 256 -1.23 -13.24 0.45
N ALA A 257 -1.72 -14.38 0.92
CA ALA A 257 -1.68 -15.64 0.17
C ALA A 257 -2.48 -15.55 -1.14
N ALA A 258 -3.68 -14.97 -1.10
CA ALA A 258 -4.50 -14.76 -2.28
C ALA A 258 -3.78 -13.88 -3.32
N VAL A 259 -3.14 -12.77 -2.89
CA VAL A 259 -2.36 -11.89 -3.76
C VAL A 259 -1.20 -12.66 -4.40
N VAL A 260 -0.42 -13.40 -3.61
CA VAL A 260 0.74 -14.16 -4.13
C VAL A 260 0.30 -15.22 -5.15
N LEU A 261 -0.75 -15.97 -4.84
CA LEU A 261 -1.24 -17.04 -5.71
C LEU A 261 -1.94 -16.53 -6.96
N ALA A 262 -2.69 -15.43 -6.85
CA ALA A 262 -3.48 -14.88 -7.96
C ALA A 262 -2.67 -13.96 -8.88
N HIS A 263 -1.53 -13.41 -8.44
CA HIS A 263 -0.83 -12.35 -9.20
C HIS A 263 -0.46 -12.78 -10.62
N VAL A 264 0.17 -13.94 -10.79
CA VAL A 264 0.59 -14.45 -12.11
C VAL A 264 -0.60 -14.89 -12.96
N PRO A 265 -1.56 -15.68 -12.46
CA PRO A 265 -2.78 -16.00 -13.21
C PRO A 265 -3.56 -14.78 -13.69
N VAL A 266 -3.77 -13.79 -12.82
CA VAL A 266 -4.50 -12.55 -13.15
C VAL A 266 -3.73 -11.72 -14.18
N ALA A 267 -2.41 -11.59 -14.05
CA ALA A 267 -1.58 -10.89 -15.04
C ALA A 267 -1.71 -11.51 -16.44
N ARG A 268 -1.62 -12.85 -16.53
CA ARG A 268 -1.83 -13.59 -17.79
C ARG A 268 -3.26 -13.42 -18.32
N PHE A 269 -4.25 -13.48 -17.45
CA PHE A 269 -5.65 -13.27 -17.83
C PHE A 269 -5.89 -11.85 -18.37
N ALA A 270 -5.19 -10.83 -17.87
CA ALA A 270 -5.30 -9.45 -18.32
C ALA A 270 -4.69 -9.21 -19.72
N GLU A 271 -3.79 -10.09 -20.20
CA GLU A 271 -3.16 -9.98 -21.51
C GLU A 271 -4.19 -9.98 -22.65
N GLY A 272 -4.08 -9.04 -23.58
CA GLY A 272 -5.00 -8.87 -24.70
C GLY A 272 -6.38 -8.34 -24.34
N ARG A 273 -6.64 -7.97 -23.07
CA ARG A 273 -7.91 -7.42 -22.60
C ARG A 273 -7.83 -5.92 -22.34
N ARG A 274 -8.99 -5.26 -22.35
CA ARG A 274 -9.12 -3.83 -22.07
C ARG A 274 -8.77 -3.54 -20.62
N ARG A 275 -7.80 -2.67 -20.37
CA ARG A 275 -7.31 -2.32 -19.04
C ARG A 275 -8.40 -1.76 -18.12
N VAL A 276 -9.25 -0.88 -18.66
CA VAL A 276 -10.37 -0.30 -17.93
C VAL A 276 -11.41 -1.35 -17.50
N ALA A 277 -11.62 -2.40 -18.34
CA ALA A 277 -12.48 -3.51 -17.98
C ALA A 277 -11.90 -4.32 -16.81
N MET A 278 -10.57 -4.54 -16.79
CA MET A 278 -9.90 -5.21 -15.67
C MET A 278 -9.96 -4.38 -14.39
N MET A 279 -9.85 -3.04 -14.49
CA MET A 279 -10.06 -2.14 -13.36
C MET A 279 -11.53 -2.20 -12.86
N ALA A 280 -12.49 -2.27 -13.75
CA ALA A 280 -13.91 -2.43 -13.38
C ALA A 280 -14.17 -3.78 -12.70
N VAL A 281 -13.53 -4.87 -13.15
CA VAL A 281 -13.58 -6.18 -12.45
C VAL A 281 -13.02 -6.04 -11.04
N ALA A 282 -11.87 -5.38 -10.83
CA ALA A 282 -11.33 -5.12 -9.50
C ALA A 282 -12.33 -4.35 -8.62
N ALA A 283 -12.97 -3.31 -9.16
CA ALA A 283 -13.97 -2.53 -8.46
C ALA A 283 -15.19 -3.37 -8.01
N LEU A 284 -15.68 -4.24 -8.89
CA LEU A 284 -16.78 -5.15 -8.58
C LEU A 284 -16.40 -6.17 -7.49
N LEU A 285 -15.16 -6.69 -7.52
CA LEU A 285 -14.65 -7.57 -6.48
C LEU A 285 -14.56 -6.84 -5.14
N PHE A 286 -14.08 -5.60 -5.10
CA PHE A 286 -14.04 -4.78 -3.89
C PHE A 286 -15.45 -4.48 -3.35
N ALA A 287 -16.39 -4.12 -4.23
CA ALA A 287 -17.78 -3.88 -3.84
C ALA A 287 -18.44 -5.16 -3.29
N GLY A 288 -18.28 -6.29 -3.96
CA GLY A 288 -18.80 -7.59 -3.53
C GLY A 288 -18.22 -8.02 -2.17
N ALA A 289 -16.92 -7.81 -1.96
CA ALA A 289 -16.28 -8.09 -0.69
C ALA A 289 -16.86 -7.23 0.45
N CYS A 290 -17.12 -5.94 0.22
CA CYS A 290 -17.77 -5.07 1.21
C CYS A 290 -19.18 -5.56 1.55
N VAL A 291 -19.97 -5.99 0.55
CA VAL A 291 -21.30 -6.58 0.78
C VAL A 291 -21.20 -7.87 1.60
N LEU A 292 -20.21 -8.72 1.33
CA LEU A 292 -19.98 -9.95 2.08
C LEU A 292 -19.60 -9.66 3.54
N VAL A 293 -18.82 -8.59 3.80
CA VAL A 293 -18.52 -8.15 5.17
C VAL A 293 -19.79 -7.71 5.92
N VAL A 294 -20.74 -7.03 5.22
CA VAL A 294 -22.04 -6.69 5.82
C VAL A 294 -22.83 -7.96 6.17
N ALA A 295 -22.86 -8.95 5.26
CA ALA A 295 -23.54 -10.23 5.49
C ALA A 295 -22.95 -10.97 6.70
N ALA A 296 -21.62 -10.99 6.84
CA ALA A 296 -20.91 -11.61 7.96
C ALA A 296 -21.38 -11.10 9.34
N GLY A 297 -21.84 -9.84 9.41
CA GLY A 297 -22.42 -9.29 10.64
C GLY A 297 -23.75 -9.93 11.08
N HIS A 298 -24.40 -10.72 10.22
CA HIS A 298 -25.71 -11.31 10.48
C HIS A 298 -25.71 -12.85 10.49
N THR A 299 -24.61 -13.50 10.07
CA THR A 299 -24.56 -14.95 9.81
C THR A 299 -24.02 -15.80 10.95
N GLY A 300 -23.49 -15.17 12.01
CA GLY A 300 -23.05 -15.86 13.24
C GLY A 300 -21.94 -16.89 12.96
N ARG A 301 -22.28 -18.20 12.92
CA ARG A 301 -21.28 -19.28 12.83
C ARG A 301 -20.40 -19.26 11.57
N ILE A 302 -20.89 -18.76 10.46
CA ILE A 302 -20.15 -18.72 9.19
C ILE A 302 -19.48 -17.36 8.94
N ALA A 303 -19.69 -16.38 9.83
CA ALA A 303 -19.13 -15.02 9.69
C ALA A 303 -17.64 -15.02 9.38
N TYR A 304 -16.84 -15.83 10.08
CA TYR A 304 -15.39 -15.87 9.83
C TYR A 304 -15.05 -16.40 8.42
N ALA A 305 -15.77 -17.42 7.94
CA ALA A 305 -15.56 -17.94 6.59
C ALA A 305 -15.91 -16.88 5.52
N GLU A 306 -16.96 -16.09 5.76
CA GLU A 306 -17.34 -14.97 4.90
C GLU A 306 -16.27 -13.86 4.91
N LEU A 307 -15.69 -13.53 6.07
CA LEU A 307 -14.58 -12.57 6.16
C LEU A 307 -13.33 -13.08 5.43
N VAL A 308 -12.98 -14.37 5.57
CA VAL A 308 -11.87 -14.98 4.82
C VAL A 308 -12.15 -14.89 3.31
N THR A 309 -13.36 -15.21 2.88
CA THR A 309 -13.77 -15.12 1.48
C THR A 309 -13.68 -13.67 0.98
N ALA A 310 -14.12 -12.69 1.78
CA ALA A 310 -14.05 -11.29 1.44
C ALA A 310 -12.60 -10.82 1.22
N VAL A 311 -11.66 -11.14 2.13
CA VAL A 311 -10.26 -10.73 1.99
C VAL A 311 -9.55 -11.45 0.85
N VAL A 312 -9.92 -12.69 0.53
CA VAL A 312 -9.42 -13.41 -0.66
C VAL A 312 -9.90 -12.73 -1.94
N ILE A 313 -11.20 -12.38 -2.02
CA ILE A 313 -11.78 -11.64 -3.16
C ILE A 313 -11.07 -10.30 -3.34
N VAL A 314 -10.79 -9.58 -2.25
CA VAL A 314 -10.03 -8.32 -2.28
C VAL A 314 -8.63 -8.55 -2.82
N GLY A 315 -7.90 -9.55 -2.34
CA GLY A 315 -6.55 -9.88 -2.82
C GLY A 315 -6.52 -10.17 -4.34
N ILE A 316 -7.53 -10.85 -4.85
CA ILE A 316 -7.69 -11.06 -6.30
C ILE A 316 -7.97 -9.72 -7.01
N GLY A 317 -8.84 -8.88 -6.47
CA GLY A 317 -9.13 -7.53 -6.97
C GLY A 317 -7.89 -6.64 -7.02
N GLU A 318 -7.06 -6.71 -5.98
CA GLU A 318 -5.76 -6.01 -5.93
C GLU A 318 -4.85 -6.42 -7.09
N CYS A 319 -4.82 -7.71 -7.43
CA CYS A 319 -4.04 -8.21 -8.56
C CYS A 319 -4.55 -7.61 -9.89
N PHE A 320 -5.86 -7.56 -10.12
CA PHE A 320 -6.44 -6.94 -11.32
C PHE A 320 -6.10 -5.45 -11.41
N PHE A 321 -6.24 -4.73 -10.31
CA PHE A 321 -5.97 -3.30 -10.27
C PHE A 321 -4.49 -2.99 -10.50
N THR A 322 -3.59 -3.66 -9.78
CA THR A 322 -2.14 -3.39 -9.88
C THR A 322 -1.54 -3.84 -11.21
N ALA A 323 -2.02 -4.92 -11.80
CA ALA A 323 -1.58 -5.38 -13.12
C ALA A 323 -1.94 -4.38 -14.24
N THR A 324 -2.95 -3.53 -14.03
CA THR A 324 -3.43 -2.59 -15.05
C THR A 324 -2.99 -1.15 -14.80
N LEU A 325 -2.96 -0.69 -13.55
CA LEU A 325 -2.72 0.71 -13.19
C LEU A 325 -1.34 1.22 -13.67
N MET A 326 -0.27 0.58 -13.24
CA MET A 326 1.08 1.08 -13.51
C MET A 326 1.46 1.05 -14.99
N PRO A 327 1.15 -0.02 -15.76
CA PRO A 327 1.32 0.00 -17.22
C PRO A 327 0.49 1.08 -17.90
N LEU A 328 -0.76 1.32 -17.47
CA LEU A 328 -1.60 2.37 -18.03
C LEU A 328 -1.00 3.76 -17.81
N VAL A 329 -0.51 4.05 -16.61
CA VAL A 329 0.19 5.32 -16.31
C VAL A 329 1.43 5.48 -17.18
N ALA A 330 2.21 4.40 -17.39
CA ALA A 330 3.42 4.44 -18.18
C ALA A 330 3.14 4.75 -19.66
N ASP A 331 2.01 4.26 -20.20
CA ASP A 331 1.63 4.46 -21.60
C ASP A 331 0.92 5.81 -21.82
N LEU A 332 0.24 6.37 -20.82
CA LEU A 332 -0.33 7.71 -20.86
C LEU A 332 0.74 8.81 -20.80
N ALA A 333 1.84 8.52 -20.12
CA ALA A 333 2.86 9.52 -19.81
C ALA A 333 3.78 9.77 -21.03
N PRO A 334 3.95 11.03 -21.49
CA PRO A 334 5.04 11.39 -22.38
C PRO A 334 6.39 10.95 -21.77
N SER A 335 7.31 10.45 -22.60
CA SER A 335 8.59 9.88 -22.13
C SER A 335 9.35 10.78 -21.16
N ALA A 336 9.39 12.10 -21.45
CA ALA A 336 10.04 13.14 -20.62
C ALA A 336 9.32 13.42 -19.29
N LEU A 337 8.03 13.05 -19.14
CA LEU A 337 7.21 13.35 -17.96
C LEU A 337 6.79 12.09 -17.18
N ARG A 338 7.22 10.89 -17.62
CA ARG A 338 6.80 9.61 -17.06
C ARG A 338 6.97 9.53 -15.54
N GLY A 339 8.09 10.00 -15.02
CA GLY A 339 8.34 10.04 -13.57
C GLY A 339 7.29 10.86 -12.80
N ARG A 340 6.83 11.98 -13.37
CA ARG A 340 5.83 12.85 -12.74
C ARG A 340 4.43 12.25 -12.77
N TYR A 341 4.05 11.60 -13.87
CA TYR A 341 2.78 10.87 -13.95
C TYR A 341 2.75 9.75 -12.89
N MET A 342 3.83 8.96 -12.79
CA MET A 342 3.96 7.92 -11.77
C MET A 342 3.89 8.48 -10.35
N ALA A 343 4.58 9.58 -10.08
CA ALA A 343 4.56 10.25 -8.78
C ALA A 343 3.16 10.79 -8.42
N SER A 344 2.46 11.39 -9.40
CA SER A 344 1.10 11.91 -9.19
C SER A 344 0.11 10.80 -8.87
N ILE A 345 0.17 9.67 -9.57
CA ILE A 345 -0.69 8.51 -9.28
C ILE A 345 -0.28 7.86 -7.94
N GLY A 346 1.02 7.81 -7.62
CA GLY A 346 1.49 7.38 -6.30
C GLY A 346 0.95 8.27 -5.17
N LEU A 347 0.85 9.59 -5.39
CA LEU A 347 0.22 10.52 -4.45
C LEU A 347 -1.29 10.22 -4.29
N CYS A 348 -2.01 9.99 -5.40
CA CYS A 348 -3.42 9.59 -5.37
C CYS A 348 -3.63 8.29 -4.57
N TRP A 349 -2.70 7.33 -4.67
CA TRP A 349 -2.71 6.11 -3.87
C TRP A 349 -2.68 6.41 -2.36
N TRP A 350 -1.75 7.27 -1.91
CA TRP A 350 -1.66 7.68 -0.50
C TRP A 350 -2.88 8.47 -0.03
N VAL A 351 -3.44 9.33 -0.88
CA VAL A 351 -4.70 10.04 -0.59
C VAL A 351 -5.83 9.03 -0.34
N GLY A 352 -5.96 8.01 -1.20
CA GLY A 352 -6.96 6.95 -1.01
C GLY A 352 -6.79 6.22 0.33
N LEU A 353 -5.54 5.87 0.68
CA LEU A 353 -5.24 5.26 1.97
C LEU A 353 -5.62 6.16 3.16
N ALA A 354 -5.47 7.48 3.05
CA ALA A 354 -5.83 8.41 4.10
C ALA A 354 -7.36 8.59 4.25
N VAL A 355 -8.10 8.52 3.16
CA VAL A 355 -9.57 8.70 3.14
C VAL A 355 -10.28 7.63 3.98
N ALA A 356 -9.88 6.38 3.84
CA ALA A 356 -10.56 5.25 4.49
C ALA A 356 -10.59 5.35 6.03
N PRO A 357 -9.47 5.49 6.74
CA PRO A 357 -9.51 5.62 8.19
C PRO A 357 -10.12 6.95 8.66
N THR A 358 -9.88 8.05 7.92
CA THR A 358 -10.35 9.38 8.31
C THR A 358 -11.87 9.49 8.26
N LEU A 359 -12.51 8.99 7.19
CA LEU A 359 -13.95 9.09 6.98
C LEU A 359 -14.68 7.79 7.38
N GLY A 360 -14.06 6.65 7.12
CA GLY A 360 -14.69 5.34 7.32
C GLY A 360 -14.83 4.95 8.79
N LEU A 361 -13.82 5.19 9.64
CA LEU A 361 -13.90 4.80 11.04
C LEU A 361 -14.91 5.61 11.87
N PRO A 362 -15.06 6.94 11.71
CA PRO A 362 -16.18 7.66 12.31
C PRO A 362 -17.54 7.11 11.87
N LEU A 363 -17.68 6.72 10.59
CA LEU A 363 -18.91 6.13 10.08
C LEU A 363 -19.12 4.71 10.62
N LEU A 364 -18.07 3.91 10.69
CA LEU A 364 -18.09 2.58 11.31
C LEU A 364 -18.56 2.64 12.78
N GLY A 365 -18.12 3.65 13.53
CA GLY A 365 -18.53 3.88 14.92
C GLY A 365 -20.01 4.22 15.07
N ARG A 366 -20.68 4.68 13.99
CA ARG A 366 -22.12 4.95 13.97
C ARG A 366 -22.94 3.76 13.45
N SER A 367 -22.47 3.16 12.36
CA SER A 367 -23.13 2.03 11.71
C SER A 367 -22.13 1.27 10.82
N ALA A 368 -21.85 0.03 11.17
CA ALA A 368 -20.99 -0.83 10.36
C ALA A 368 -21.57 -1.08 8.96
N ALA A 369 -22.87 -1.37 8.89
CA ALA A 369 -23.55 -1.56 7.60
C ALA A 369 -23.43 -0.32 6.70
N ALA A 370 -23.66 0.89 7.25
CA ALA A 370 -23.51 2.12 6.48
C ALA A 370 -22.08 2.33 5.98
N ALA A 371 -21.05 2.03 6.80
CA ALA A 371 -19.65 2.17 6.41
C ALA A 371 -19.28 1.25 5.24
N PHE A 372 -19.62 -0.03 5.30
CA PHE A 372 -19.30 -0.99 4.25
C PHE A 372 -20.20 -0.84 3.01
N ILE A 373 -21.48 -0.43 3.14
CA ILE A 373 -22.33 -0.11 2.00
C ILE A 373 -21.82 1.14 1.27
N ALA A 374 -21.41 2.18 2.00
CA ALA A 374 -20.80 3.36 1.40
C ALA A 374 -19.49 3.01 0.66
N ALA A 375 -18.66 2.13 1.24
CA ALA A 375 -17.46 1.62 0.59
C ALA A 375 -17.80 0.81 -0.68
N ALA A 376 -18.81 -0.04 -0.64
CA ALA A 376 -19.27 -0.79 -1.82
C ALA A 376 -19.76 0.16 -2.93
N ALA A 377 -20.54 1.18 -2.58
CA ALA A 377 -21.00 2.19 -3.52
C ALA A 377 -19.84 3.00 -4.12
N LEU A 378 -18.83 3.36 -3.30
CA LEU A 378 -17.63 4.03 -3.77
C LEU A 378 -16.82 3.15 -4.73
N ALA A 379 -16.66 1.86 -4.44
CA ALA A 379 -15.99 0.91 -5.34
C ALA A 379 -16.76 0.77 -6.66
N ALA A 380 -18.09 0.60 -6.61
CA ALA A 380 -18.94 0.49 -7.81
C ALA A 380 -18.82 1.75 -8.67
N SER A 381 -18.87 2.95 -8.05
CA SER A 381 -18.70 4.23 -8.76
C SER A 381 -17.30 4.35 -9.39
N ALA A 382 -16.26 3.86 -8.72
CA ALA A 382 -14.91 3.79 -9.27
C ALA A 382 -14.83 2.85 -10.50
N GLY A 383 -15.58 1.74 -10.49
CA GLY A 383 -15.70 0.86 -11.64
C GLY A 383 -16.35 1.54 -12.84
N VAL A 384 -17.46 2.26 -12.62
CA VAL A 384 -18.11 3.08 -13.67
C VAL A 384 -17.16 4.17 -14.18
N SER A 385 -16.44 4.85 -13.26
CA SER A 385 -15.43 5.85 -13.58
C SER A 385 -14.31 5.24 -14.45
N ALA A 386 -13.81 4.05 -14.10
CA ALA A 386 -12.80 3.35 -14.89
C ALA A 386 -13.29 3.04 -16.31
N LEU A 387 -14.53 2.59 -16.47
CA LEU A 387 -15.12 2.34 -17.80
C LEU A 387 -15.30 3.64 -18.60
N ALA A 388 -15.70 4.73 -17.94
CA ALA A 388 -15.83 6.05 -18.58
C ALA A 388 -14.47 6.60 -19.07
N LEU A 389 -13.39 6.28 -18.37
CA LEU A 389 -12.03 6.66 -18.74
C LEU A 389 -11.61 6.12 -20.13
N ASP A 390 -12.16 5.00 -20.56
CA ASP A 390 -11.85 4.39 -21.87
C ASP A 390 -12.02 5.36 -23.05
N ARG A 391 -13.00 6.28 -22.97
CA ARG A 391 -13.27 7.28 -24.00
C ARG A 391 -12.16 8.33 -24.15
N SER A 392 -11.38 8.54 -23.10
CA SER A 392 -10.29 9.53 -23.06
C SER A 392 -8.90 8.89 -23.26
N LEU A 393 -8.81 7.55 -23.34
CA LEU A 393 -7.55 6.85 -23.52
C LEU A 393 -7.13 6.77 -24.99
N PRO A 394 -5.84 6.97 -25.32
CA PRO A 394 -5.29 6.63 -26.63
C PRO A 394 -5.46 5.13 -26.95
N ASP A 395 -5.67 4.78 -28.20
CA ASP A 395 -5.96 3.39 -28.62
C ASP A 395 -4.87 2.38 -28.17
N LEU A 396 -3.60 2.77 -28.23
CA LEU A 396 -2.46 1.95 -27.82
C LEU A 396 -2.42 1.63 -26.32
N SER A 397 -3.07 2.46 -25.48
CA SER A 397 -3.10 2.28 -24.02
C SER A 397 -4.33 1.52 -23.53
N ARG A 398 -5.31 1.27 -24.40
CA ARG A 398 -6.58 0.59 -24.03
C ARG A 398 -6.42 -0.89 -23.72
N VAL A 399 -5.47 -1.58 -24.37
CA VAL A 399 -5.32 -3.04 -24.30
C VAL A 399 -3.98 -3.42 -23.69
N THR A 400 -3.95 -4.44 -22.86
CA THR A 400 -2.70 -5.01 -22.32
C THR A 400 -1.98 -5.77 -23.44
N PRO A 401 -0.70 -5.48 -23.75
CA PRO A 401 0.05 -6.19 -24.80
C PRO A 401 0.15 -7.69 -24.51
N ARG A 402 0.12 -8.53 -25.55
CA ARG A 402 0.45 -9.96 -25.45
C ARG A 402 1.96 -10.16 -25.53
N PRO A 403 2.56 -11.06 -24.73
CA PRO A 403 3.96 -11.45 -24.92
C PRO A 403 4.15 -12.06 -26.31
N GLY A 404 5.05 -11.49 -27.14
CA GLY A 404 5.34 -11.96 -28.49
C GLY A 404 4.63 -11.21 -29.63
N GLY A 405 3.77 -10.25 -29.36
CA GLY A 405 3.30 -9.28 -30.36
C GLY A 405 4.44 -8.32 -30.68
N SER A 406 5.11 -8.55 -31.80
CA SER A 406 6.31 -7.86 -32.25
C SER A 406 6.13 -6.35 -32.33
N ALA A 407 7.20 -5.64 -31.99
CA ALA A 407 7.40 -4.20 -32.17
C ALA A 407 7.34 -3.75 -33.67
N GLU A 408 7.01 -4.64 -34.56
CA GLU A 408 7.01 -4.43 -36.02
C GLU A 408 5.92 -3.51 -36.57
N ASN A 409 4.86 -3.23 -35.77
CA ASN A 409 3.81 -2.29 -36.21
C ASN A 409 3.98 -0.86 -35.64
N ARG A 410 5.14 -0.49 -35.13
CA ARG A 410 5.42 0.88 -34.60
C ARG A 410 6.09 1.80 -35.62
N GLY A 411 6.18 1.41 -36.88
CA GLY A 411 7.03 2.07 -37.86
C GLY A 411 6.36 2.59 -39.13
N THR A 412 5.04 2.61 -39.26
CA THR A 412 4.37 3.24 -40.43
C THR A 412 3.01 3.79 -40.07
N ALA A 413 2.97 5.01 -39.56
CA ALA A 413 1.89 5.98 -39.74
C ALA A 413 2.39 7.37 -39.24
#